data_f747849e76ab5f5f18e3366eac6727a5
#
_entry.id   f747849e76ab5f5f18e3366eac6727a5
#
_cell.length_a   1.000
_cell.length_b   1.000
_cell.length_c   1.000
_cell.angle_alpha   90.00
_cell.angle_beta   90.00
_cell.angle_gamma   90.00
#
_symmetry.space_group_name_H-M   'P 1'
#
loop_
_entity.id
_entity.type
_entity.pdbx_description
1 polymer ?
#
loop_
_entity_poly.entity_id
_entity_poly.type
_entity_poly.pdbx_seq_one_letter_code
_entity_poly.pdbx_strand_id
1 'polypeptide(L)'
;SWLCENIASMGIATATPVQRGCIPAILAGRDIIGVAQTGTGKTAAFALPILQILGREPYGIFCLCLTPTRELASQISEQFIAFSAGMTLRCETVFGGENIRTQAKALMLRPHIAVATPGRLMDHFLHCSAVAKCFENIRCLVLDEADRLLDPGFEAELQAIMHNLPSANRQTLMFSATITKSISAVQELALGKALLFEALKDT
;
A
#
# COMPACT_ATOMS: atom_id res chain seq x y z
N SER A 1 0.33 15.36 -17.65
CA SER A 1 0.31 13.89 -17.73
C SER A 1 -1.11 13.42 -17.47
N TRP A 2 -1.50 12.28 -18.03
CA TRP A 2 -2.82 11.68 -17.83
C TRP A 2 -3.26 11.67 -16.35
N LEU A 3 -2.35 11.34 -15.45
CA LEU A 3 -2.63 11.30 -14.01
C LEU A 3 -2.94 12.69 -13.43
N CYS A 4 -2.23 13.74 -13.87
CA CYS A 4 -2.52 15.12 -13.45
C CYS A 4 -3.88 15.60 -13.99
N GLU A 5 -4.25 15.19 -15.17
CA GLU A 5 -5.56 15.50 -15.77
C GLU A 5 -6.69 14.84 -14.99
N ASN A 6 -6.52 13.55 -14.61
CA ASN A 6 -7.47 12.83 -13.77
C ASN A 6 -7.65 13.50 -12.40
N ILE A 7 -6.54 13.84 -11.73
CA ILE A 7 -6.58 14.50 -10.42
C ILE A 7 -7.28 15.85 -10.52
N ALA A 8 -6.97 16.64 -11.55
CA ALA A 8 -7.60 17.93 -11.78
C ALA A 8 -9.11 17.81 -12.05
N SER A 9 -9.55 16.80 -12.80
CA SER A 9 -10.99 16.53 -13.05
C SER A 9 -11.75 16.13 -11.78
N MET A 10 -11.05 15.59 -10.77
CA MET A 10 -11.62 15.29 -9.45
C MET A 10 -11.66 16.52 -8.51
N GLY A 11 -11.28 17.70 -8.98
CA GLY A 11 -11.25 18.93 -8.20
C GLY A 11 -10.04 19.05 -7.26
N ILE A 12 -9.03 18.19 -7.37
CA ILE A 12 -7.82 18.24 -6.57
C ILE A 12 -6.82 19.17 -7.26
N ALA A 13 -6.77 20.43 -6.82
CA ALA A 13 -5.94 21.47 -7.43
C ALA A 13 -4.54 21.60 -6.81
N THR A 14 -4.40 21.27 -5.51
CA THR A 14 -3.16 21.46 -4.76
C THR A 14 -2.80 20.23 -3.95
N ALA A 15 -1.51 19.90 -3.89
CA ALA A 15 -1.02 18.83 -3.05
C ALA A 15 -1.04 19.22 -1.56
N THR A 16 -1.45 18.29 -0.71
CA THR A 16 -1.38 18.45 0.75
C THR A 16 0.07 18.37 1.26
N PRO A 17 0.37 18.80 2.49
CA PRO A 17 1.73 18.70 3.04
C PRO A 17 2.31 17.27 2.96
N VAL A 18 1.54 16.24 3.33
CA VAL A 18 2.01 14.85 3.26
C VAL A 18 2.26 14.41 1.82
N GLN A 19 1.46 14.84 0.86
CA GLN A 19 1.68 14.54 -0.56
C GLN A 19 2.95 15.23 -1.08
N ARG A 20 3.16 16.51 -0.76
CA ARG A 20 4.37 17.25 -1.16
C ARG A 20 5.64 16.63 -0.63
N GLY A 21 5.62 16.10 0.61
CA GLY A 21 6.77 15.45 1.22
C GLY A 21 7.04 14.04 0.70
N CYS A 22 6.00 13.22 0.59
CA CYS A 22 6.15 11.80 0.29
C CYS A 22 6.27 11.50 -1.22
N ILE A 23 5.47 12.12 -2.09
CA ILE A 23 5.41 11.78 -3.52
C ILE A 23 6.79 11.84 -4.21
N PRO A 24 7.58 12.93 -4.08
CA PRO A 24 8.88 12.99 -4.76
C PRO A 24 9.86 11.90 -4.29
N ALA A 25 9.84 11.58 -3.00
CA ALA A 25 10.72 10.57 -2.44
C ALA A 25 10.30 9.14 -2.86
N ILE A 26 8.99 8.86 -2.94
CA ILE A 26 8.47 7.59 -3.46
C ILE A 26 8.85 7.42 -4.93
N LEU A 27 8.71 8.46 -5.75
CA LEU A 27 9.11 8.43 -7.17
C LEU A 27 10.63 8.24 -7.34
N ALA A 28 11.44 8.67 -6.37
CA ALA A 28 12.87 8.42 -6.33
C ALA A 28 13.26 7.02 -5.82
N GLY A 29 12.28 6.14 -5.56
CA GLY A 29 12.50 4.76 -5.11
C GLY A 29 12.88 4.63 -3.63
N ARG A 30 12.65 5.66 -2.80
CA ARG A 30 13.01 5.64 -1.37
C ARG A 30 11.90 5.01 -0.53
N ASP A 31 12.30 4.27 0.50
CA ASP A 31 11.39 3.86 1.57
C ASP A 31 10.94 5.08 2.38
N ILE A 32 9.67 5.09 2.81
CA ILE A 32 9.03 6.23 3.45
C ILE A 32 8.30 5.80 4.72
N ILE A 33 8.38 6.66 5.72
CA ILE A 33 7.45 6.67 6.84
C ILE A 33 6.73 8.02 6.83
N GLY A 34 5.47 8.02 6.38
CA GLY A 34 4.62 9.20 6.31
C GLY A 34 3.69 9.28 7.52
N VAL A 35 3.85 10.30 8.36
CA VAL A 35 3.00 10.52 9.53
C VAL A 35 2.12 11.73 9.31
N ALA A 36 0.80 11.51 9.26
CA ALA A 36 -0.18 12.56 9.05
C ALA A 36 -1.55 12.12 9.56
N GLN A 37 -2.37 13.05 10.01
CA GLN A 37 -3.73 12.77 10.49
C GLN A 37 -4.61 12.11 9.43
N THR A 38 -5.69 11.45 9.87
CA THR A 38 -6.72 10.91 8.98
C THR A 38 -7.36 12.06 8.18
N GLY A 39 -7.68 11.82 6.91
CA GLY A 39 -8.28 12.82 6.03
C GLY A 39 -7.30 13.83 5.39
N THR A 40 -6.01 13.75 5.65
CA THR A 40 -4.99 14.65 5.08
C THR A 40 -4.50 14.24 3.68
N GLY A 41 -5.06 13.18 3.11
CA GLY A 41 -4.70 12.72 1.77
C GLY A 41 -3.53 11.74 1.72
N LYS A 42 -3.30 10.96 2.79
CA LYS A 42 -2.27 9.90 2.83
C LYS A 42 -2.43 8.88 1.69
N THR A 43 -3.66 8.43 1.42
CA THR A 43 -3.91 7.46 0.34
C THR A 43 -3.43 7.99 -1.01
N ALA A 44 -3.73 9.23 -1.35
CA ALA A 44 -3.22 9.83 -2.58
C ALA A 44 -1.70 10.00 -2.56
N ALA A 45 -1.08 10.22 -1.39
CA ALA A 45 0.37 10.35 -1.25
C ALA A 45 1.13 9.09 -1.67
N PHE A 46 0.56 7.88 -1.49
CA PHE A 46 1.16 6.65 -2.01
C PHE A 46 0.53 6.17 -3.32
N ALA A 47 -0.77 6.31 -3.51
CA ALA A 47 -1.43 5.78 -4.70
C ALA A 47 -0.98 6.48 -5.99
N LEU A 48 -0.84 7.80 -5.98
CA LEU A 48 -0.46 8.57 -7.17
C LEU A 48 0.94 8.20 -7.70
N PRO A 49 2.02 8.17 -6.88
CA PRO A 49 3.33 7.76 -7.37
C PRO A 49 3.37 6.29 -7.79
N ILE A 50 2.67 5.39 -7.09
CA ILE A 50 2.55 3.98 -7.48
C ILE A 50 1.92 3.87 -8.88
N LEU A 51 0.80 4.54 -9.14
CA LEU A 51 0.15 4.57 -10.43
C LEU A 51 1.03 5.19 -11.52
N GLN A 52 1.80 6.22 -11.21
CA GLN A 52 2.73 6.84 -12.16
C GLN A 52 3.85 5.88 -12.56
N ILE A 53 4.39 5.12 -11.61
CA ILE A 53 5.43 4.11 -11.89
C ILE A 53 4.83 2.95 -12.68
N LEU A 54 3.71 2.40 -12.21
CA LEU A 54 3.01 1.29 -12.85
C LEU A 54 2.54 1.63 -14.28
N GLY A 55 2.16 2.87 -14.54
CA GLY A 55 1.73 3.33 -15.87
C GLY A 55 2.82 3.30 -16.92
N ARG A 56 4.09 3.20 -16.53
CA ARG A 56 5.23 3.06 -17.46
C ARG A 56 5.44 1.61 -17.90
N GLU A 57 5.26 0.69 -16.97
CA GLU A 57 5.49 -0.74 -17.20
C GLU A 57 4.50 -1.56 -16.37
N PRO A 58 3.25 -1.71 -16.84
CA PRO A 58 2.22 -2.42 -16.10
C PRO A 58 2.47 -3.92 -16.08
N TYR A 59 2.55 -4.51 -14.89
CA TYR A 59 2.55 -5.95 -14.67
C TYR A 59 1.84 -6.30 -13.35
N GLY A 60 1.40 -7.52 -13.19
CA GLY A 60 0.78 -7.96 -11.94
C GLY A 60 1.71 -8.88 -11.15
N ILE A 61 1.70 -8.90 -9.85
CA ILE A 61 1.21 -7.95 -8.84
C ILE A 61 2.35 -6.97 -8.56
N PHE A 62 2.14 -5.70 -8.85
CA PHE A 62 3.17 -4.67 -8.63
C PHE A 62 3.19 -4.18 -7.18
N CYS A 63 2.00 -3.93 -6.62
CA CYS A 63 1.84 -3.35 -5.29
C CYS A 63 0.94 -4.21 -4.40
N LEU A 64 1.37 -4.43 -3.17
CA LEU A 64 0.55 -4.91 -2.07
C LEU A 64 0.34 -3.77 -1.08
N CYS A 65 -0.92 -3.45 -0.78
CA CYS A 65 -1.30 -2.53 0.29
C CYS A 65 -1.96 -3.31 1.41
N LEU A 66 -1.37 -3.28 2.61
CA LEU A 66 -1.94 -3.86 3.82
C LEU A 66 -2.62 -2.77 4.65
N THR A 67 -3.80 -3.08 5.16
CA THR A 67 -4.59 -2.20 6.03
C THR A 67 -5.36 -3.04 7.06
N PRO A 68 -5.63 -2.52 8.27
CA PRO A 68 -6.18 -3.35 9.34
C PRO A 68 -7.64 -3.75 9.17
N THR A 69 -8.44 -3.02 8.36
CA THR A 69 -9.87 -3.27 8.24
C THR A 69 -10.34 -3.45 6.80
N ARG A 70 -11.48 -4.14 6.64
CA ARG A 70 -12.11 -4.40 5.34
C ARG A 70 -12.60 -3.10 4.69
N GLU A 71 -13.16 -2.23 5.50
CA GLU A 71 -13.71 -0.95 5.08
C GLU A 71 -12.61 -0.07 4.46
N LEU A 72 -11.44 0.00 5.12
CA LEU A 72 -10.28 0.72 4.59
C LEU A 72 -9.74 0.06 3.32
N ALA A 73 -9.70 -1.27 3.25
CA ALA A 73 -9.27 -1.96 2.04
C ALA A 73 -10.14 -1.61 0.84
N SER A 74 -11.47 -1.57 1.01
CA SER A 74 -12.41 -1.16 -0.04
C SER A 74 -12.18 0.30 -0.43
N GLN A 75 -12.07 1.21 0.54
CA GLN A 75 -11.85 2.64 0.28
C GLN A 75 -10.54 2.90 -0.48
N ILE A 76 -9.46 2.22 -0.10
CA ILE A 76 -8.15 2.34 -0.78
C ILE A 76 -8.26 1.84 -2.21
N SER A 77 -8.91 0.69 -2.44
CA SER A 77 -9.13 0.12 -3.78
C SER A 77 -9.93 1.08 -4.66
N GLU A 78 -11.03 1.63 -4.14
CA GLU A 78 -11.85 2.62 -4.84
C GLU A 78 -11.04 3.87 -5.24
N GLN A 79 -10.17 4.35 -4.36
CA GLN A 79 -9.29 5.48 -4.67
C GLN A 79 -8.27 5.14 -5.76
N PHE A 80 -7.63 3.96 -5.73
CA PHE A 80 -6.76 3.52 -6.81
C PHE A 80 -7.48 3.48 -8.15
N ILE A 81 -8.70 2.93 -8.18
CA ILE A 81 -9.52 2.86 -9.39
C ILE A 81 -9.88 4.27 -9.88
N ALA A 82 -10.32 5.16 -8.99
CA ALA A 82 -10.68 6.53 -9.32
C ALA A 82 -9.49 7.31 -9.90
N PHE A 83 -8.31 7.24 -9.27
CA PHE A 83 -7.11 7.91 -9.75
C PHE A 83 -6.60 7.35 -11.08
N SER A 84 -6.87 6.08 -11.39
CA SER A 84 -6.42 5.40 -12.59
C SER A 84 -7.37 5.55 -13.80
N ALA A 85 -8.33 6.46 -13.76
CA ALA A 85 -9.26 6.67 -14.86
C ALA A 85 -8.51 6.81 -16.20
N GLY A 86 -8.95 6.07 -17.23
CA GLY A 86 -8.26 5.98 -18.52
C GLY A 86 -7.11 4.96 -18.61
N MET A 87 -6.72 4.35 -17.49
CA MET A 87 -5.78 3.23 -17.44
C MET A 87 -6.52 1.92 -17.19
N THR A 88 -6.13 0.84 -17.85
CA THR A 88 -6.70 -0.50 -17.57
C THR A 88 -6.08 -1.06 -16.28
N LEU A 89 -6.44 -0.46 -15.13
CA LEU A 89 -6.00 -0.93 -13.82
C LEU A 89 -6.85 -2.11 -13.36
N ARG A 90 -6.19 -3.14 -12.84
CA ARG A 90 -6.82 -4.23 -12.10
C ARG A 90 -6.38 -4.12 -10.65
N CYS A 91 -7.32 -3.84 -9.77
CA CYS A 91 -7.13 -3.76 -8.32
C CYS A 91 -8.03 -4.80 -7.67
N GLU A 92 -7.47 -5.63 -6.81
CA GLU A 92 -8.19 -6.70 -6.10
C GLU A 92 -8.17 -6.44 -4.60
N THR A 93 -9.32 -6.63 -3.95
CA THR A 93 -9.45 -6.55 -2.49
C THR A 93 -9.48 -7.94 -1.86
N VAL A 94 -8.74 -8.11 -0.76
CA VAL A 94 -8.53 -9.40 -0.09
C VAL A 94 -8.80 -9.28 1.40
N PHE A 95 -10.01 -9.65 1.84
CA PHE A 95 -10.40 -9.56 3.25
C PHE A 95 -11.38 -10.68 3.64
N GLY A 96 -11.55 -10.90 4.96
CA GLY A 96 -12.44 -11.91 5.51
C GLY A 96 -13.92 -11.63 5.23
N GLY A 97 -14.73 -12.70 5.23
CA GLY A 97 -16.18 -12.61 4.98
C GLY A 97 -16.60 -12.95 3.56
N GLU A 98 -15.66 -12.99 2.61
CA GLU A 98 -15.90 -13.42 1.24
C GLU A 98 -15.36 -14.82 0.97
N ASN A 99 -15.77 -15.42 -0.16
CA ASN A 99 -15.35 -16.76 -0.55
C ASN A 99 -13.85 -16.77 -0.89
N ILE A 100 -13.07 -17.50 -0.10
CA ILE A 100 -11.61 -17.58 -0.24
C ILE A 100 -11.17 -18.13 -1.60
N ARG A 101 -11.92 -19.08 -2.19
CA ARG A 101 -11.58 -19.65 -3.50
C ARG A 101 -11.78 -18.66 -4.63
N THR A 102 -12.79 -17.80 -4.52
CA THR A 102 -13.03 -16.72 -5.49
C THR A 102 -11.89 -15.70 -5.45
N GLN A 103 -11.50 -15.27 -4.25
CA GLN A 103 -10.35 -14.36 -4.08
C GLN A 103 -9.04 -14.99 -4.58
N ALA A 104 -8.80 -16.27 -4.28
CA ALA A 104 -7.62 -16.97 -4.79
C ALA A 104 -7.55 -16.97 -6.33
N LYS A 105 -8.68 -17.24 -7.00
CA LYS A 105 -8.76 -17.17 -8.47
C LYS A 105 -8.45 -15.76 -8.99
N ALA A 106 -9.00 -14.72 -8.36
CA ALA A 106 -8.76 -13.33 -8.74
C ALA A 106 -7.28 -12.94 -8.56
N LEU A 107 -6.64 -13.35 -7.46
CA LEU A 107 -5.21 -13.14 -7.23
C LEU A 107 -4.33 -13.89 -8.25
N MET A 108 -4.71 -15.10 -8.64
CA MET A 108 -4.00 -15.86 -9.68
C MET A 108 -4.08 -15.23 -11.07
N LEU A 109 -5.05 -14.37 -11.34
CA LEU A 109 -5.10 -13.53 -12.54
C LEU A 109 -4.07 -12.38 -12.49
N ARG A 110 -3.32 -12.28 -11.41
CA ARG A 110 -2.27 -11.28 -11.19
C ARG A 110 -2.79 -9.84 -11.41
N PRO A 111 -3.67 -9.32 -10.55
CA PRO A 111 -4.04 -7.90 -10.59
C PRO A 111 -2.79 -7.04 -10.42
N HIS A 112 -2.83 -5.79 -10.84
CA HIS A 112 -1.69 -4.87 -10.70
C HIS A 112 -1.48 -4.47 -9.24
N ILE A 113 -2.58 -4.32 -8.50
CA ILE A 113 -2.61 -3.93 -7.10
C ILE A 113 -3.46 -4.92 -6.31
N ALA A 114 -2.96 -5.36 -5.18
CA ALA A 114 -3.72 -6.08 -4.17
C ALA A 114 -3.83 -5.23 -2.91
N VAL A 115 -5.05 -5.02 -2.43
CA VAL A 115 -5.32 -4.34 -1.15
C VAL A 115 -5.88 -5.36 -0.18
N ALA A 116 -5.21 -5.60 0.94
CA ALA A 116 -5.53 -6.74 1.78
C ALA A 116 -5.58 -6.42 3.29
N THR A 117 -6.40 -7.17 4.02
CA THR A 117 -6.24 -7.31 5.46
C THR A 117 -5.27 -8.46 5.77
N PRO A 118 -4.37 -8.33 6.78
CA PRO A 118 -3.33 -9.32 7.04
C PRO A 118 -3.84 -10.75 7.19
N GLY A 119 -4.83 -10.97 8.05
CA GLY A 119 -5.33 -12.32 8.33
C GLY A 119 -5.77 -13.09 7.09
N ARG A 120 -6.56 -12.48 6.20
CA ARG A 120 -7.03 -13.16 4.99
C ARG A 120 -5.90 -13.40 3.98
N LEU A 121 -4.95 -12.47 3.87
CA LEU A 121 -3.80 -12.68 2.98
C LEU A 121 -2.89 -13.79 3.50
N MET A 122 -2.66 -13.85 4.82
CA MET A 122 -1.96 -14.94 5.46
C MET A 122 -2.64 -16.28 5.17
N ASP A 123 -3.97 -16.37 5.30
CA ASP A 123 -4.74 -17.59 4.96
C ASP A 123 -4.46 -18.05 3.53
N HIS A 124 -4.44 -17.11 2.58
CA HIS A 124 -4.10 -17.43 1.19
C HIS A 124 -2.68 -17.97 1.04
N PHE A 125 -1.70 -17.36 1.71
CA PHE A 125 -0.31 -17.79 1.61
C PHE A 125 -0.07 -19.17 2.25
N LEU A 126 -0.74 -19.46 3.36
CA LEU A 126 -0.64 -20.74 4.05
C LEU A 126 -1.31 -21.89 3.29
N HIS A 127 -2.43 -21.61 2.62
CA HIS A 127 -3.25 -22.66 2.01
C HIS A 127 -3.15 -22.75 0.48
N CYS A 128 -2.47 -21.79 -0.17
CA CYS A 128 -2.36 -21.76 -1.63
C CYS A 128 -1.00 -21.20 -2.09
N SER A 129 -0.02 -22.09 -2.26
CA SER A 129 1.31 -21.70 -2.73
C SER A 129 1.29 -21.01 -4.11
N ALA A 130 0.31 -21.33 -4.96
CA ALA A 130 0.14 -20.65 -6.25
C ALA A 130 -0.20 -19.17 -6.09
N VAL A 131 -0.98 -18.81 -5.06
CA VAL A 131 -1.25 -17.40 -4.73
C VAL A 131 0.01 -16.74 -4.19
N ALA A 132 0.75 -17.36 -3.26
CA ALA A 132 1.99 -16.80 -2.73
C ALA A 132 3.00 -16.49 -3.87
N LYS A 133 3.14 -17.38 -4.84
CA LYS A 133 3.99 -17.18 -6.03
C LYS A 133 3.59 -15.97 -6.89
N CYS A 134 2.33 -15.52 -6.84
CA CYS A 134 1.93 -14.33 -7.57
C CYS A 134 2.58 -13.04 -7.02
N PHE A 135 3.06 -13.06 -5.78
CA PHE A 135 3.69 -11.93 -5.10
C PHE A 135 5.23 -11.92 -5.16
N GLU A 136 5.87 -12.91 -5.79
CA GLU A 136 7.34 -13.02 -5.88
C GLU A 136 8.03 -11.81 -6.53
N ASN A 137 7.31 -11.04 -7.34
CA ASN A 137 7.85 -9.91 -8.09
C ASN A 137 7.27 -8.56 -7.66
N ILE A 138 6.68 -8.46 -6.47
CA ILE A 138 6.16 -7.16 -6.01
C ILE A 138 7.31 -6.16 -5.87
N ARG A 139 7.02 -4.91 -6.23
CA ARG A 139 7.98 -3.80 -6.15
C ARG A 139 7.61 -2.77 -5.09
N CYS A 140 6.39 -2.81 -4.61
CA CYS A 140 5.93 -1.87 -3.61
C CYS A 140 5.08 -2.58 -2.54
N LEU A 141 5.42 -2.36 -1.28
CA LEU A 141 4.62 -2.73 -0.12
C LEU A 141 4.18 -1.44 0.59
N VAL A 142 2.89 -1.29 0.79
CA VAL A 142 2.30 -0.21 1.58
C VAL A 142 1.72 -0.78 2.85
N LEU A 143 2.05 -0.17 3.99
CA LEU A 143 1.41 -0.42 5.28
C LEU A 143 0.62 0.84 5.64
N ASP A 144 -0.69 0.83 5.44
CA ASP A 144 -1.57 1.94 5.83
C ASP A 144 -2.16 1.69 7.21
N GLU A 145 -2.31 2.74 8.02
CA GLU A 145 -2.55 2.65 9.46
C GLU A 145 -1.50 1.75 10.15
N ALA A 146 -0.22 2.00 9.87
CA ALA A 146 0.88 1.19 10.35
C ALA A 146 0.97 1.11 11.88
N ASP A 147 0.52 2.15 12.60
CA ASP A 147 0.39 2.14 14.06
C ASP A 147 -0.52 1.01 14.56
N ARG A 148 -1.59 0.71 13.83
CA ARG A 148 -2.50 -0.42 14.15
C ARG A 148 -2.00 -1.76 13.63
N LEU A 149 -1.41 -1.77 12.44
CA LEU A 149 -0.87 -3.01 11.86
C LEU A 149 0.31 -3.58 12.66
N LEU A 150 1.10 -2.71 13.29
CA LEU A 150 2.24 -3.10 14.12
C LEU A 150 1.88 -3.39 15.59
N ASP A 151 0.59 -3.36 15.92
CA ASP A 151 0.13 -3.84 17.22
C ASP A 151 0.30 -5.37 17.33
N PRO A 152 0.51 -5.90 18.54
CA PRO A 152 0.73 -7.34 18.77
C PRO A 152 -0.36 -8.25 18.18
N GLY A 153 -1.57 -7.71 17.94
CA GLY A 153 -2.68 -8.46 17.35
C GLY A 153 -2.47 -8.88 15.88
N PHE A 154 -1.54 -8.26 15.15
CA PHE A 154 -1.24 -8.57 13.75
C PHE A 154 0.17 -9.11 13.53
N GLU A 155 0.94 -9.31 14.59
CA GLU A 155 2.36 -9.67 14.48
C GLU A 155 2.58 -10.98 13.72
N ALA A 156 1.82 -12.02 14.05
CA ALA A 156 1.95 -13.34 13.42
C ALA A 156 1.61 -13.29 11.93
N GLU A 157 0.53 -12.58 11.58
CA GLU A 157 0.09 -12.41 10.21
C GLU A 157 1.12 -11.63 9.39
N LEU A 158 1.63 -10.54 9.93
CA LEU A 158 2.65 -9.73 9.25
C LEU A 158 3.94 -10.50 9.04
N GLN A 159 4.41 -11.25 10.05
CA GLN A 159 5.60 -12.10 9.92
C GLN A 159 5.42 -13.15 8.82
N ALA A 160 4.26 -13.84 8.80
CA ALA A 160 3.96 -14.83 7.77
C ALA A 160 3.90 -14.21 6.37
N ILE A 161 3.31 -13.03 6.22
CA ILE A 161 3.26 -12.30 4.94
C ILE A 161 4.66 -11.89 4.52
N MET A 162 5.42 -11.24 5.40
CA MET A 162 6.77 -10.74 5.08
C MET A 162 7.72 -11.86 4.67
N HIS A 163 7.58 -13.06 5.26
CA HIS A 163 8.36 -14.24 4.88
C HIS A 163 8.14 -14.67 3.41
N ASN A 164 6.95 -14.46 2.89
CA ASN A 164 6.56 -14.83 1.52
C ASN A 164 6.83 -13.72 0.48
N LEU A 165 7.23 -12.52 0.91
CA LEU A 165 7.50 -11.40 0.02
C LEU A 165 8.99 -11.23 -0.25
N PRO A 166 9.40 -10.82 -1.47
CA PRO A 166 10.80 -10.52 -1.74
C PRO A 166 11.29 -9.36 -0.87
N SER A 167 12.50 -9.47 -0.34
CA SER A 167 13.16 -8.37 0.39
C SER A 167 13.99 -7.48 -0.53
N ALA A 168 14.57 -8.06 -1.59
CA ALA A 168 15.35 -7.31 -2.56
C ALA A 168 14.47 -6.55 -3.55
N ASN A 169 14.88 -5.33 -3.89
CA ASN A 169 14.21 -4.48 -4.88
C ASN A 169 12.74 -4.14 -4.58
N ARG A 170 12.30 -4.28 -3.34
CA ARG A 170 10.96 -3.87 -2.89
C ARG A 170 11.07 -2.57 -2.12
N GLN A 171 10.31 -1.57 -2.56
CA GLN A 171 10.10 -0.33 -1.84
C GLN A 171 9.04 -0.55 -0.76
N THR A 172 9.27 -0.06 0.46
CA THR A 172 8.31 -0.16 1.57
C THR A 172 7.86 1.24 2.00
N LEU A 173 6.55 1.45 2.01
CA LEU A 173 5.91 2.70 2.36
C LEU A 173 5.03 2.47 3.59
N MET A 174 5.28 3.18 4.66
CA MET A 174 4.49 3.12 5.89
C MET A 174 3.75 4.44 6.08
N PHE A 175 2.45 4.36 6.30
CA PHE A 175 1.62 5.53 6.60
C PHE A 175 0.89 5.32 7.92
N SER A 176 0.91 6.34 8.77
CA SER A 176 0.34 6.28 10.11
C SER A 176 -0.28 7.62 10.53
N ALA A 177 -1.18 7.58 11.49
CA ALA A 177 -1.66 8.79 12.16
C ALA A 177 -0.74 9.24 13.30
N THR A 178 0.00 8.31 13.90
CA THR A 178 0.86 8.55 15.07
C THR A 178 2.20 7.87 14.93
N ILE A 179 3.24 8.41 15.58
CA ILE A 179 4.52 7.73 15.76
C ILE A 179 4.44 6.90 17.03
N THR A 180 4.39 5.59 16.89
CA THR A 180 4.46 4.65 18.03
C THR A 180 5.89 4.13 18.20
N LYS A 181 6.17 3.54 19.38
CA LYS A 181 7.45 2.85 19.63
C LYS A 181 7.70 1.73 18.62
N SER A 182 6.64 1.05 18.18
CA SER A 182 6.72 0.00 17.16
C SER A 182 7.17 0.54 15.80
N ILE A 183 6.65 1.69 15.38
CA ILE A 183 7.09 2.37 14.14
C ILE A 183 8.56 2.78 14.25
N SER A 184 8.97 3.35 15.39
CA SER A 184 10.38 3.73 15.62
C SER A 184 11.30 2.50 15.58
N ALA A 185 10.91 1.39 16.19
CA ALA A 185 11.68 0.14 16.15
C ALA A 185 11.79 -0.44 14.73
N VAL A 186 10.72 -0.39 13.94
CA VAL A 186 10.76 -0.83 12.53
C VAL A 186 11.64 0.10 11.69
N GLN A 187 11.60 1.41 11.95
CA GLN A 187 12.50 2.37 11.29
C GLN A 187 13.97 2.02 11.55
N GLU A 188 14.32 1.69 12.78
CA GLU A 188 15.70 1.33 13.14
C GLU A 188 16.15 -0.02 12.55
N LEU A 189 15.27 -1.03 12.57
CA LEU A 189 15.61 -2.42 12.24
C LEU A 189 15.45 -2.76 10.76
N ALA A 190 14.36 -2.34 10.14
CA ALA A 190 13.98 -2.80 8.80
C ALA A 190 14.20 -1.75 7.69
N LEU A 191 14.18 -0.48 8.03
CA LEU A 191 14.19 0.62 7.09
C LEU A 191 15.32 1.62 7.34
N GLY A 192 16.43 1.23 7.93
CA GLY A 192 17.53 2.10 8.40
C GLY A 192 17.97 3.25 7.47
N LYS A 193 17.37 3.38 6.28
CA LYS A 193 17.49 4.48 5.32
C LYS A 193 16.14 5.08 4.90
N ALA A 194 15.04 4.71 5.56
CA ALA A 194 13.73 5.28 5.26
C ALA A 194 13.69 6.77 5.59
N LEU A 195 13.06 7.53 4.71
CA LEU A 195 12.80 8.95 4.98
C LEU A 195 11.56 9.06 5.87
N LEU A 196 11.75 9.57 7.09
CA LEU A 196 10.63 9.96 7.94
C LEU A 196 10.12 11.33 7.49
N PHE A 197 8.83 11.40 7.18
CA PHE A 197 8.13 12.64 6.89
C PHE A 197 6.96 12.81 7.85
N GLU A 198 7.01 13.85 8.66
CA GLU A 198 5.92 14.28 9.53
C GLU A 198 5.24 15.49 8.91
N ALA A 199 3.94 15.36 8.58
CA ALA A 199 3.12 16.51 8.30
C ALA A 199 2.82 17.21 9.63
N LEU A 200 3.58 18.23 9.96
CA LEU A 200 3.29 19.12 11.09
C LEU A 200 1.88 19.69 10.90
N LYS A 201 1.12 19.81 11.99
CA LYS A 201 -0.12 20.58 12.00
C LYS A 201 0.27 21.99 11.53
N ASP A 202 -0.40 22.48 10.47
CA ASP A 202 -0.42 23.92 10.24
C ASP A 202 -1.05 24.53 11.49
N THR A 203 -0.23 25.22 12.31
CA THR A 203 -0.67 26.01 13.47
C THR A 203 -1.39 27.25 12.98
#